data_8e0544af8d276e610ab97aa5b25a83c6
#
_entry.id   8e0544af8d276e610ab97aa5b25a83c6
#
_cell.length_a   1.000
_cell.length_b   1.000
_cell.length_c   1.000
_cell.angle_alpha   90.00
_cell.angle_beta   90.00
_cell.angle_gamma   90.00
#
_symmetry.space_group_name_H-M   'P 1'
#
loop_
_entity.id
_entity.type
_entity.pdbx_description
1 polymer ?
#
loop_
_entity_poly.entity_id
_entity_poly.type
_entity_poly.pdbx_seq_one_letter_code
_entity_poly.pdbx_strand_id
1 'polypeptide(L)'
;MWALRGLPRGGRADCSCKNKILIMIKSCIKIKPVTGGSENHNTREVKPKYLIPSEVENIHIVDAKIEDVRKEIEKKYIENVGQKMQAKATPIREAVILLPDNDNDKNLENLLALNDALKEKYGIQAFQVHIHNDEGHIDDEGKAKYNYHAHVVYNWTDDKGKSLKLGKEEMSEIQTLTAEYLEMERGEKGSKSLSLNHHEYRGYLEIKDKLEKELKQELSEKQDKEIRIKIIENERENKNIGRNTSRISR
;
A
#
# COMPACT_ATOMS: atom_id res chain seq x y z
N MET A 1 32.77 58.49 0.06
CA MET A 1 33.69 58.07 -1.03
C MET A 1 34.20 56.67 -0.72
N TRP A 2 33.47 55.64 -1.11
CA TRP A 2 34.00 54.26 -1.21
C TRP A 2 33.34 53.56 -2.36
N ALA A 3 34.16 52.96 -3.22
CA ALA A 3 33.92 52.55 -4.58
C ALA A 3 33.13 51.23 -4.67
N LEU A 4 32.17 51.21 -5.62
CA LEU A 4 31.52 50.04 -6.18
C LEU A 4 32.56 49.17 -6.90
N ARG A 5 32.74 47.91 -6.48
CA ARG A 5 33.42 46.87 -7.25
C ARG A 5 32.45 45.79 -7.71
N GLY A 6 32.56 45.54 -9.00
CA GLY A 6 31.73 44.78 -9.89
C GLY A 6 31.26 43.37 -9.45
N LEU A 7 30.07 43.09 -9.84
CA LEU A 7 29.45 41.75 -9.90
C LEU A 7 30.01 40.99 -11.11
N PRO A 8 30.36 39.71 -11.00
CA PRO A 8 30.62 38.88 -12.16
C PRO A 8 29.31 38.49 -12.86
N ARG A 9 29.30 38.67 -14.18
CA ARG A 9 28.22 38.28 -15.07
C ARG A 9 28.21 36.77 -15.31
N GLY A 10 27.06 36.14 -15.20
CA GLY A 10 26.56 35.15 -16.13
C GLY A 10 27.23 33.79 -16.18
N GLY A 11 26.92 32.91 -15.21
CA GLY A 11 26.86 31.47 -15.48
C GLY A 11 25.45 31.12 -15.95
N ARG A 12 25.28 30.68 -17.21
CA ARG A 12 24.04 30.03 -17.66
C ARG A 12 23.88 28.76 -16.85
N ALA A 13 22.91 28.74 -15.93
CA ALA A 13 22.46 27.53 -15.32
C ALA A 13 21.83 26.66 -16.41
N ASP A 14 22.50 25.58 -16.72
CA ASP A 14 22.00 24.50 -17.58
C ASP A 14 20.84 23.85 -16.86
N CYS A 15 19.62 24.35 -17.11
CA CYS A 15 18.37 23.80 -16.57
C CYS A 15 18.00 22.56 -17.39
N SER A 16 18.80 21.52 -17.27
CA SER A 16 18.44 20.17 -17.68
C SER A 16 17.44 19.60 -16.64
N CYS A 17 16.28 20.19 -16.56
CA CYS A 17 15.12 19.56 -15.96
C CYS A 17 14.71 18.37 -16.82
N LYS A 18 15.39 17.23 -16.61
CA LYS A 18 14.83 15.94 -16.98
C LYS A 18 13.54 15.81 -16.19
N ASN A 19 12.41 15.95 -16.87
CA ASN A 19 11.08 15.58 -16.37
C ASN A 19 11.14 14.09 -15.95
N LYS A 20 11.62 13.81 -14.75
CA LYS A 20 11.31 12.57 -14.06
C LYS A 20 9.81 12.65 -13.84
N ILE A 21 9.04 11.87 -14.59
CA ILE A 21 7.66 11.55 -14.21
C ILE A 21 7.79 10.91 -12.84
N LEU A 22 7.53 11.69 -11.79
CA LEU A 22 7.47 11.19 -10.43
C LEU A 22 6.20 10.33 -10.40
N ILE A 23 6.34 9.02 -10.49
CA ILE A 23 5.24 8.10 -10.25
C ILE A 23 4.94 8.24 -8.76
N MET A 24 3.95 9.07 -8.42
CA MET A 24 3.52 9.24 -7.03
C MET A 24 2.88 7.93 -6.57
N ILE A 25 3.41 7.38 -5.49
CA ILE A 25 2.85 6.19 -4.85
C ILE A 25 1.52 6.57 -4.20
N LYS A 26 0.48 5.75 -4.43
CA LYS A 26 -0.83 5.98 -3.81
C LYS A 26 -0.79 5.65 -2.32
N SER A 27 -1.28 6.57 -1.51
CA SER A 27 -1.39 6.38 -0.07
C SER A 27 -2.39 5.28 0.28
N CYS A 28 -2.14 4.58 1.37
CA CYS A 28 -3.05 3.59 1.92
C CYS A 28 -2.94 3.58 3.45
N ILE A 29 -4.07 3.69 4.13
CA ILE A 29 -4.19 3.44 5.57
C ILE A 29 -5.28 2.39 5.79
N LYS A 30 -4.97 1.32 6.52
CA LYS A 30 -5.91 0.26 6.92
C LYS A 30 -6.00 0.20 8.42
N ILE A 31 -7.17 0.51 8.97
CA ILE A 31 -7.42 0.52 10.42
C ILE A 31 -8.22 -0.72 10.79
N LYS A 32 -7.69 -1.51 11.72
CA LYS A 32 -8.28 -2.77 12.20
C LYS A 32 -8.13 -2.88 13.72
N PRO A 33 -8.93 -3.70 14.40
CA PRO A 33 -8.67 -4.03 15.80
C PRO A 33 -7.29 -4.67 15.97
N VAL A 34 -6.61 -4.39 17.09
CA VAL A 34 -5.38 -5.09 17.46
C VAL A 34 -5.66 -6.56 17.74
N THR A 35 -4.67 -7.40 17.47
CA THR A 35 -4.68 -8.84 17.79
C THR A 35 -3.69 -9.13 18.90
N GLY A 36 -3.74 -10.32 19.53
CA GLY A 36 -2.78 -10.70 20.57
C GLY A 36 -1.32 -10.76 20.11
N GLY A 37 -1.06 -10.78 18.79
CA GLY A 37 0.29 -10.77 18.23
C GLY A 37 0.75 -9.41 17.69
N SER A 38 -0.13 -8.38 17.69
CA SER A 38 0.19 -7.08 17.08
C SER A 38 1.43 -6.43 17.71
N GLU A 39 1.51 -6.36 19.03
CA GLU A 39 2.64 -5.74 19.73
C GLU A 39 3.96 -6.43 19.42
N ASN A 40 4.01 -7.77 19.54
CA ASN A 40 5.23 -8.56 19.28
C ASN A 40 5.69 -8.46 17.80
N HIS A 41 4.74 -8.37 16.86
CA HIS A 41 5.06 -8.13 15.45
C HIS A 41 5.61 -6.73 15.22
N ASN A 42 4.96 -5.72 15.80
CA ASN A 42 5.30 -4.31 15.60
C ASN A 42 6.67 -3.97 16.22
N THR A 43 6.97 -4.51 17.40
CA THR A 43 8.26 -4.31 18.09
C THR A 43 9.38 -5.22 17.58
N ARG A 44 9.08 -6.16 16.68
CA ARG A 44 10.03 -7.20 16.24
C ARG A 44 10.52 -8.15 17.35
N GLU A 45 9.81 -8.23 18.47
CA GLU A 45 10.09 -9.29 19.48
C GLU A 45 9.92 -10.68 18.88
N VAL A 46 8.95 -10.83 17.96
CA VAL A 46 8.82 -12.02 17.12
C VAL A 46 9.12 -11.65 15.68
N LYS A 47 10.29 -12.08 15.18
CA LYS A 47 10.72 -11.80 13.80
C LYS A 47 9.99 -12.68 12.79
N PRO A 48 9.26 -12.12 11.84
CA PRO A 48 8.68 -12.88 10.73
C PRO A 48 9.75 -13.54 9.83
N LYS A 49 9.42 -14.67 9.21
CA LYS A 49 10.36 -15.40 8.34
C LYS A 49 10.60 -14.73 6.97
N TYR A 50 9.79 -13.75 6.61
CA TYR A 50 9.81 -13.08 5.32
C TYR A 50 10.54 -11.72 5.33
N LEU A 51 11.30 -11.44 6.38
CA LEU A 51 12.10 -10.21 6.45
C LEU A 51 13.24 -10.24 5.44
N ILE A 52 13.54 -9.07 4.88
CA ILE A 52 14.66 -8.85 3.97
C ILE A 52 15.67 -7.95 4.67
N PRO A 53 16.98 -8.22 4.57
CA PRO A 53 18.01 -7.35 5.12
C PRO A 53 17.82 -5.92 4.57
N SER A 54 17.77 -4.94 5.46
CA SER A 54 17.64 -3.51 5.13
C SER A 54 18.84 -2.75 5.70
N GLU A 55 19.32 -1.75 4.96
CA GLU A 55 20.36 -0.82 5.43
C GLU A 55 19.78 0.24 6.39
N VAL A 56 18.47 0.45 6.35
CA VAL A 56 17.76 1.41 7.22
C VAL A 56 17.09 0.65 8.36
N GLU A 57 17.38 1.06 9.58
CA GLU A 57 16.80 0.44 10.77
C GLU A 57 15.31 0.75 10.92
N ASN A 58 14.58 -0.14 11.57
CA ASN A 58 13.21 0.09 11.97
C ASN A 58 13.15 1.11 13.11
N ILE A 59 12.06 1.87 13.21
CA ILE A 59 11.78 2.76 14.35
C ILE A 59 10.68 2.15 15.21
N HIS A 60 10.85 2.24 16.53
CA HIS A 60 9.85 1.80 17.50
C HIS A 60 9.70 2.87 18.60
N ILE A 61 8.54 3.52 18.66
CA ILE A 61 8.15 4.44 19.71
C ILE A 61 6.98 3.80 20.45
N VAL A 62 7.15 3.55 21.74
CA VAL A 62 6.18 2.86 22.58
C VAL A 62 5.98 3.66 23.86
N ASP A 63 4.92 4.45 23.94
CA ASP A 63 4.58 5.22 25.14
C ASP A 63 3.97 4.34 26.23
N ALA A 64 3.18 3.34 25.83
CA ALA A 64 2.55 2.37 26.73
C ALA A 64 2.31 1.03 26.03
N LYS A 65 2.22 -0.05 26.80
CA LYS A 65 1.84 -1.38 26.31
C LYS A 65 0.35 -1.44 26.00
N ILE A 66 -0.01 -2.19 24.95
CA ILE A 66 -1.42 -2.38 24.53
C ILE A 66 -2.28 -2.89 25.70
N GLU A 67 -1.76 -3.83 26.49
CA GLU A 67 -2.49 -4.39 27.63
C GLU A 67 -2.76 -3.35 28.73
N ASP A 68 -1.81 -2.47 29.00
CA ASP A 68 -1.96 -1.46 30.06
C ASP A 68 -2.96 -0.37 29.64
N VAL A 69 -2.89 0.10 28.39
CA VAL A 69 -3.90 1.03 27.83
C VAL A 69 -5.28 0.40 27.83
N ARG A 70 -5.42 -0.89 27.52
CA ARG A 70 -6.69 -1.59 27.60
C ARG A 70 -7.26 -1.59 29.02
N LYS A 71 -6.44 -1.89 30.03
CA LYS A 71 -6.88 -1.88 31.46
C LYS A 71 -7.35 -0.49 31.87
N GLU A 72 -6.66 0.56 31.45
CA GLU A 72 -7.06 1.94 31.72
C GLU A 72 -8.41 2.30 31.10
N ILE A 73 -8.60 1.92 29.82
CA ILE A 73 -9.87 2.15 29.12
C ILE A 73 -11.01 1.38 29.80
N GLU A 74 -10.81 0.12 30.16
CA GLU A 74 -11.81 -0.70 30.84
C GLU A 74 -12.18 -0.11 32.20
N LYS A 75 -11.19 0.39 32.96
CA LYS A 75 -11.41 1.08 34.24
C LYS A 75 -12.27 2.34 34.03
N LYS A 76 -11.87 3.23 33.11
CA LYS A 76 -12.63 4.44 32.76
C LYS A 76 -14.06 4.11 32.33
N TYR A 77 -14.24 3.06 31.53
CA TYR A 77 -15.54 2.62 31.06
C TYR A 77 -16.43 2.19 32.24
N ILE A 78 -15.91 1.39 33.17
CA ILE A 78 -16.66 0.93 34.35
C ILE A 78 -17.05 2.14 35.22
N GLU A 79 -16.13 3.05 35.47
CA GLU A 79 -16.35 4.26 36.29
C GLU A 79 -17.45 5.18 35.71
N ASN A 80 -17.49 5.32 34.38
CA ASN A 80 -18.41 6.24 33.70
C ASN A 80 -19.73 5.60 33.24
N VAL A 81 -19.74 4.28 32.98
CA VAL A 81 -20.90 3.58 32.43
C VAL A 81 -21.57 2.67 33.47
N GLY A 82 -20.86 2.31 34.55
CA GLY A 82 -21.37 1.49 35.62
C GLY A 82 -21.44 0.00 35.33
N GLN A 83 -20.87 -0.46 34.23
CA GLN A 83 -20.88 -1.89 33.84
C GLN A 83 -19.56 -2.27 33.12
N LYS A 84 -19.27 -3.56 33.05
CA LYS A 84 -18.11 -4.09 32.33
C LYS A 84 -18.24 -3.86 30.82
N MET A 85 -17.11 -3.56 30.18
CA MET A 85 -17.04 -3.49 28.72
C MET A 85 -17.37 -4.86 28.10
N GLN A 86 -18.06 -4.87 26.96
CA GLN A 86 -18.39 -6.11 26.25
C GLN A 86 -17.11 -6.80 25.76
N ALA A 87 -17.04 -8.12 25.86
CA ALA A 87 -15.88 -8.91 25.42
C ALA A 87 -15.49 -8.69 23.93
N LYS A 88 -16.48 -8.40 23.07
CA LYS A 88 -16.29 -8.11 21.66
C LYS A 88 -15.91 -6.65 21.35
N ALA A 89 -15.80 -5.79 22.37
CA ALA A 89 -15.39 -4.40 22.16
C ALA A 89 -13.94 -4.31 21.65
N THR A 90 -13.71 -3.39 20.72
CA THR A 90 -12.39 -3.15 20.12
C THR A 90 -11.94 -1.71 20.38
N PRO A 91 -11.63 -1.37 21.65
CA PRO A 91 -11.27 -0.01 22.06
C PRO A 91 -9.88 0.43 21.59
N ILE A 92 -9.06 -0.51 21.18
CA ILE A 92 -7.72 -0.25 20.64
C ILE A 92 -7.68 -0.75 19.19
N ARG A 93 -7.16 0.09 18.31
CA ARG A 93 -7.03 -0.22 16.89
C ARG A 93 -5.61 0.04 16.42
N GLU A 94 -5.24 -0.68 15.38
CA GLU A 94 -3.98 -0.54 14.69
C GLU A 94 -4.23 -0.04 13.28
N ALA A 95 -3.47 0.97 12.84
CA ALA A 95 -3.40 1.37 11.46
C ALA A 95 -2.11 0.83 10.82
N VAL A 96 -2.23 0.24 9.65
CA VAL A 96 -1.11 -0.04 8.75
C VAL A 96 -1.12 1.04 7.67
N ILE A 97 -0.04 1.82 7.61
CA ILE A 97 0.09 3.01 6.76
C ILE A 97 1.24 2.78 5.79
N LEU A 98 0.99 2.83 4.48
CA LEU A 98 2.04 2.76 3.47
C LEU A 98 2.87 4.06 3.50
N LEU A 99 4.19 3.92 3.45
CA LEU A 99 5.13 5.03 3.41
C LEU A 99 5.70 5.22 1.99
N PRO A 100 6.05 6.46 1.60
CA PRO A 100 6.55 6.74 0.26
C PRO A 100 7.94 6.17 -0.02
N ASP A 101 8.78 6.09 1.01
CA ASP A 101 10.18 5.69 0.93
C ASP A 101 10.72 5.26 2.31
N ASN A 102 12.03 5.15 2.46
CA ASN A 102 12.72 4.79 3.70
C ASN A 102 13.38 5.99 4.42
N ASP A 103 12.95 7.20 4.16
CA ASP A 103 13.38 8.38 4.91
C ASP A 103 12.69 8.40 6.27
N ASN A 104 13.33 7.79 7.26
CA ASN A 104 12.76 7.62 8.60
C ASN A 104 12.42 8.94 9.28
N ASP A 105 13.28 9.96 9.14
CA ASP A 105 13.09 11.24 9.85
C ASP A 105 11.86 11.97 9.29
N LYS A 106 11.76 12.08 7.97
CA LYS A 106 10.62 12.69 7.29
C LYS A 106 9.34 11.88 7.52
N ASN A 107 9.38 10.57 7.39
CA ASN A 107 8.22 9.72 7.59
C ASN A 107 7.71 9.80 9.04
N LEU A 108 8.61 9.83 10.03
CA LEU A 108 8.22 9.98 11.43
C LEU A 108 7.59 11.35 11.70
N GLU A 109 8.18 12.45 11.22
CA GLU A 109 7.62 13.80 11.34
C GLU A 109 6.20 13.87 10.76
N ASN A 110 6.02 13.35 9.54
CA ASN A 110 4.72 13.31 8.86
C ASN A 110 3.68 12.44 9.59
N LEU A 111 4.10 11.29 10.14
CA LEU A 111 3.21 10.43 10.93
C LEU A 111 2.79 11.09 12.24
N LEU A 112 3.69 11.78 12.93
CA LEU A 112 3.36 12.50 14.16
C LEU A 112 2.39 13.64 13.87
N ALA A 113 2.60 14.42 12.81
CA ALA A 113 1.68 15.47 12.37
C ALA A 113 0.30 14.93 11.99
N LEU A 114 0.24 13.79 11.29
CA LEU A 114 -1.02 13.08 11.01
C LEU A 114 -1.73 12.65 12.29
N ASN A 115 -0.98 12.08 13.27
CA ASN A 115 -1.55 11.65 14.55
C ASN A 115 -2.13 12.83 15.35
N ASP A 116 -1.47 13.97 15.33
CA ASP A 116 -1.98 15.20 15.97
C ASP A 116 -3.27 15.68 15.30
N ALA A 117 -3.33 15.69 13.99
CA ALA A 117 -4.55 16.03 13.25
C ALA A 117 -5.71 15.05 13.53
N LEU A 118 -5.44 13.75 13.62
CA LEU A 118 -6.44 12.73 13.97
C LEU A 118 -6.94 12.89 15.41
N LYS A 119 -6.03 13.25 16.32
CA LYS A 119 -6.39 13.52 17.72
C LYS A 119 -7.26 14.77 17.84
N GLU A 120 -6.87 15.86 17.20
CA GLU A 120 -7.62 17.14 17.22
C GLU A 120 -9.02 16.97 16.62
N LYS A 121 -9.13 16.28 15.49
CA LYS A 121 -10.38 16.18 14.73
C LYS A 121 -11.34 15.12 15.24
N TYR A 122 -10.81 13.98 15.68
CA TYR A 122 -11.62 12.79 16.01
C TYR A 122 -11.42 12.26 17.42
N GLY A 123 -10.47 12.81 18.19
CA GLY A 123 -10.11 12.29 19.50
C GLY A 123 -9.33 10.98 19.47
N ILE A 124 -8.81 10.58 18.30
CA ILE A 124 -8.01 9.35 18.14
C ILE A 124 -6.61 9.61 18.69
N GLN A 125 -6.15 8.83 19.68
CA GLN A 125 -4.86 9.05 20.34
C GLN A 125 -3.89 7.91 20.01
N ALA A 126 -2.80 8.24 19.29
CA ALA A 126 -1.70 7.32 19.07
C ALA A 126 -0.90 7.14 20.37
N PHE A 127 -0.45 5.92 20.64
CA PHE A 127 0.44 5.61 21.76
C PHE A 127 1.56 4.62 21.41
N GLN A 128 1.57 4.08 20.17
CA GLN A 128 2.72 3.39 19.60
C GLN A 128 2.86 3.76 18.13
N VAL A 129 4.10 3.96 17.67
CA VAL A 129 4.45 4.18 16.26
C VAL A 129 5.64 3.30 15.91
N HIS A 130 5.50 2.46 14.91
CA HIS A 130 6.54 1.57 14.42
C HIS A 130 6.71 1.75 12.92
N ILE A 131 7.93 2.07 12.45
CA ILE A 131 8.26 2.12 11.02
C ILE A 131 9.05 0.86 10.68
N HIS A 132 8.60 0.14 9.67
CA HIS A 132 9.21 -1.08 9.19
C HIS A 132 9.85 -0.88 7.82
N ASN A 133 11.17 -1.06 7.76
CA ASN A 133 12.00 -0.95 6.56
C ASN A 133 12.52 -2.32 6.07
N ASP A 134 12.19 -3.40 6.76
CA ASP A 134 12.72 -4.74 6.61
C ASP A 134 11.73 -5.74 5.98
N GLU A 135 10.58 -5.29 5.51
CA GLU A 135 9.59 -6.14 4.84
C GLU A 135 9.57 -5.92 3.32
N GLY A 136 9.34 -7.00 2.56
CA GLY A 136 9.28 -6.94 1.12
C GLY A 136 9.39 -8.31 0.47
N HIS A 137 9.90 -8.33 -0.77
CA HIS A 137 10.19 -9.57 -1.49
C HIS A 137 11.39 -9.36 -2.42
N ILE A 138 12.01 -10.46 -2.80
CA ILE A 138 13.03 -10.48 -3.85
C ILE A 138 12.32 -10.84 -5.15
N ASP A 139 12.48 -10.01 -6.18
CA ASP A 139 11.89 -10.27 -7.50
C ASP A 139 12.65 -11.35 -8.28
N ASP A 140 12.14 -11.72 -9.47
CA ASP A 140 12.72 -12.76 -10.32
C ASP A 140 14.14 -12.41 -10.82
N GLU A 141 14.53 -11.12 -10.76
CA GLU A 141 15.86 -10.63 -11.12
C GLU A 141 16.82 -10.64 -9.90
N GLY A 142 16.37 -11.08 -8.74
CA GLY A 142 17.15 -11.10 -7.51
C GLY A 142 17.24 -9.75 -6.79
N LYS A 143 16.41 -8.74 -7.19
CA LYS A 143 16.40 -7.42 -6.59
C LYS A 143 15.39 -7.34 -5.46
N ALA A 144 15.81 -6.80 -4.32
CA ALA A 144 14.93 -6.54 -3.19
C ALA A 144 13.92 -5.42 -3.52
N LYS A 145 12.63 -5.70 -3.29
CA LYS A 145 11.53 -4.72 -3.34
C LYS A 145 10.93 -4.58 -1.97
N TYR A 146 11.19 -3.45 -1.35
CA TYR A 146 10.73 -3.16 0.00
C TYR A 146 9.30 -2.63 0.00
N ASN A 147 8.58 -2.96 1.07
CA ASN A 147 7.25 -2.46 1.37
C ASN A 147 7.34 -1.60 2.64
N TYR A 148 7.76 -0.35 2.48
CA TYR A 148 7.89 0.60 3.58
C TYR A 148 6.52 0.93 4.15
N HIS A 149 6.34 0.73 5.44
CA HIS A 149 5.06 0.98 6.10
C HIS A 149 5.24 1.25 7.59
N ALA A 150 4.22 1.88 8.15
CA ALA A 150 4.15 2.09 9.58
C ALA A 150 2.96 1.35 10.20
N HIS A 151 3.15 0.87 11.42
CA HIS A 151 2.09 0.45 12.33
C HIS A 151 1.91 1.52 13.38
N VAL A 152 0.70 2.07 13.49
CA VAL A 152 0.37 3.05 14.53
C VAL A 152 -0.77 2.48 15.37
N VAL A 153 -0.57 2.40 16.67
CA VAL A 153 -1.57 1.87 17.60
C VAL A 153 -2.27 3.03 18.30
N TYR A 154 -3.59 2.98 18.26
CA TYR A 154 -4.48 4.04 18.72
C TYR A 154 -5.40 3.59 19.85
N ASN A 155 -5.54 4.44 20.85
CA ASN A 155 -6.71 4.45 21.70
C ASN A 155 -7.90 5.01 20.88
N TRP A 156 -8.92 4.17 20.68
CA TRP A 156 -10.10 4.46 19.86
C TRP A 156 -11.34 4.71 20.73
N THR A 157 -11.16 5.44 21.83
CA THR A 157 -12.25 5.73 22.79
C THR A 157 -12.33 7.20 23.14
N ASP A 158 -13.53 7.62 23.58
CA ASP A 158 -13.76 8.93 24.15
C ASP A 158 -13.26 9.01 25.62
N ASP A 159 -13.43 10.18 26.24
CA ASP A 159 -13.03 10.42 27.63
C ASP A 159 -13.74 9.52 28.67
N LYS A 160 -14.86 8.90 28.28
CA LYS A 160 -15.63 7.96 29.11
C LYS A 160 -15.28 6.49 28.85
N GLY A 161 -14.28 6.24 28.00
CA GLY A 161 -13.88 4.89 27.60
C GLY A 161 -14.83 4.23 26.59
N LYS A 162 -15.77 4.97 25.97
CA LYS A 162 -16.65 4.46 24.93
C LYS A 162 -15.97 4.53 23.57
N SER A 163 -16.11 3.47 22.77
CA SER A 163 -15.52 3.46 21.42
C SER A 163 -16.04 4.58 20.53
N LEU A 164 -15.13 5.28 19.86
CA LEU A 164 -15.46 6.29 18.86
C LEU A 164 -16.21 5.65 17.69
N LYS A 165 -17.28 6.32 17.26
CA LYS A 165 -18.13 5.87 16.16
C LYS A 165 -17.85 6.75 14.93
N LEU A 166 -16.93 6.31 14.10
CA LEU A 166 -16.63 6.97 12.81
C LEU A 166 -17.35 6.23 11.69
N GLY A 167 -18.05 6.98 10.85
CA GLY A 167 -18.76 6.48 9.68
C GLY A 167 -17.85 6.39 8.44
N LYS A 168 -18.46 6.13 7.30
CA LYS A 168 -17.74 5.99 6.02
C LYS A 168 -17.08 7.28 5.55
N GLU A 169 -17.71 8.42 5.85
CA GLU A 169 -17.21 9.74 5.45
C GLU A 169 -15.95 10.09 6.23
N GLU A 170 -15.97 9.96 7.56
CA GLU A 170 -14.81 10.19 8.41
C GLU A 170 -13.66 9.24 8.07
N MET A 171 -13.96 7.96 7.84
CA MET A 171 -12.94 7.00 7.41
C MET A 171 -12.36 7.35 6.02
N SER A 172 -13.17 7.89 5.10
CA SER A 172 -12.71 8.39 3.81
C SER A 172 -11.86 9.66 3.96
N GLU A 173 -12.18 10.51 4.91
CA GLU A 173 -11.42 11.71 5.22
C GLU A 173 -10.06 11.37 5.86
N ILE A 174 -10.00 10.39 6.74
CA ILE A 174 -8.73 9.85 7.27
C ILE A 174 -7.81 9.39 6.14
N GLN A 175 -8.33 8.74 5.09
CA GLN A 175 -7.55 8.40 3.89
C GLN A 175 -7.01 9.65 3.17
N THR A 176 -7.79 10.73 3.13
CA THR A 176 -7.37 12.00 2.52
C THR A 176 -6.27 12.66 3.33
N LEU A 177 -6.47 12.79 4.65
CA LEU A 177 -5.45 13.33 5.55
C LEU A 177 -4.14 12.52 5.48
N THR A 178 -4.24 11.20 5.44
CA THR A 178 -3.05 10.35 5.30
C THR A 178 -2.27 10.67 4.01
N ALA A 179 -2.97 10.89 2.88
CA ALA A 179 -2.31 11.27 1.63
C ALA A 179 -1.65 12.64 1.72
N GLU A 180 -2.33 13.60 2.31
CA GLU A 180 -1.85 14.98 2.46
C GLU A 180 -0.61 15.06 3.35
N TYR A 181 -0.66 14.47 4.55
CA TYR A 181 0.44 14.50 5.50
C TYR A 181 1.66 13.69 5.03
N LEU A 182 1.47 12.58 4.32
CA LEU A 182 2.57 11.78 3.77
C LEU A 182 3.03 12.26 2.38
N GLU A 183 2.48 13.36 1.85
CA GLU A 183 2.80 13.88 0.52
C GLU A 183 2.66 12.83 -0.60
N MET A 184 1.63 12.00 -0.49
CA MET A 184 1.33 10.90 -1.41
C MET A 184 0.07 11.20 -2.24
N GLU A 185 -0.09 10.52 -3.38
CA GLU A 185 -1.34 10.57 -4.13
C GLU A 185 -2.44 9.86 -3.36
N ARG A 186 -3.60 10.49 -3.19
CA ARG A 186 -4.76 9.82 -2.62
C ARG A 186 -5.32 8.78 -3.59
N GLY A 187 -5.57 7.58 -3.11
CA GLY A 187 -6.31 6.58 -3.87
C GLY A 187 -7.73 7.03 -4.23
N GLU A 188 -8.33 6.45 -5.26
CA GLU A 188 -9.69 6.78 -5.74
C GLU A 188 -10.74 6.57 -4.66
N LYS A 189 -11.60 7.58 -4.43
CA LYS A 189 -12.73 7.48 -3.50
C LYS A 189 -13.75 6.47 -4.00
N GLY A 190 -14.12 5.50 -3.13
CA GLY A 190 -15.08 4.47 -3.50
C GLY A 190 -14.52 3.39 -4.43
N SER A 191 -13.20 3.30 -4.57
CA SER A 191 -12.56 2.22 -5.32
C SER A 191 -13.08 0.85 -4.86
N LYS A 192 -13.36 -0.02 -5.84
CA LYS A 192 -13.75 -1.41 -5.61
C LYS A 192 -12.54 -2.34 -5.41
N SER A 193 -11.34 -1.78 -5.26
CA SER A 193 -10.12 -2.54 -5.01
C SER A 193 -10.30 -3.42 -3.77
N LEU A 194 -9.97 -4.69 -3.89
CA LEU A 194 -10.02 -5.64 -2.79
C LEU A 194 -8.96 -5.29 -1.76
N SER A 195 -9.38 -5.13 -0.50
CA SER A 195 -8.46 -4.99 0.62
C SER A 195 -8.02 -6.37 1.08
N LEU A 196 -7.01 -6.92 0.43
CA LEU A 196 -6.49 -8.25 0.73
C LEU A 196 -5.44 -8.18 1.86
N ASN A 197 -5.45 -9.17 2.74
CA ASN A 197 -4.32 -9.41 3.63
C ASN A 197 -3.18 -10.12 2.86
N HIS A 198 -2.03 -10.30 3.50
CA HIS A 198 -0.85 -10.88 2.88
C HIS A 198 -1.08 -12.29 2.29
N HIS A 199 -1.83 -13.15 2.98
CA HIS A 199 -2.16 -14.49 2.50
C HIS A 199 -3.14 -14.47 1.33
N GLU A 200 -4.18 -13.64 1.44
CA GLU A 200 -5.16 -13.44 0.37
C GLU A 200 -4.51 -12.84 -0.88
N TYR A 201 -3.57 -11.91 -0.72
CA TYR A 201 -2.85 -11.30 -1.83
C TYR A 201 -1.96 -12.33 -2.56
N ARG A 202 -1.26 -13.20 -1.84
CA ARG A 202 -0.49 -14.30 -2.46
C ARG A 202 -1.41 -15.24 -3.25
N GLY A 203 -2.51 -15.70 -2.64
CA GLY A 203 -3.49 -16.53 -3.34
C GLY A 203 -4.06 -15.85 -4.59
N TYR A 204 -4.32 -14.54 -4.52
CA TYR A 204 -4.75 -13.75 -5.68
C TYR A 204 -3.69 -13.74 -6.78
N LEU A 205 -2.41 -13.53 -6.46
CA LEU A 205 -1.32 -13.54 -7.45
C LEU A 205 -1.18 -14.91 -8.12
N GLU A 206 -1.21 -16.00 -7.36
CA GLU A 206 -1.13 -17.36 -7.90
C GLU A 206 -2.27 -17.65 -8.89
N ILE A 207 -3.50 -17.26 -8.54
CA ILE A 207 -4.66 -17.41 -9.43
C ILE A 207 -4.52 -16.56 -10.68
N LYS A 208 -4.07 -15.30 -10.51
CA LYS A 208 -3.86 -14.37 -11.63
C LYS A 208 -2.83 -14.92 -12.61
N ASP A 209 -1.67 -15.36 -12.13
CA ASP A 209 -0.61 -15.92 -12.97
C ASP A 209 -1.06 -17.18 -13.71
N LYS A 210 -1.86 -18.02 -13.06
CA LYS A 210 -2.45 -19.20 -13.69
C LYS A 210 -3.39 -18.81 -14.83
N LEU A 211 -4.31 -17.88 -14.58
CA LEU A 211 -5.25 -17.38 -15.58
C LEU A 211 -4.55 -16.70 -16.77
N GLU A 212 -3.50 -15.93 -16.51
CA GLU A 212 -2.71 -15.31 -17.58
C GLU A 212 -2.00 -16.34 -18.46
N LYS A 213 -1.47 -17.42 -17.87
CA LYS A 213 -0.87 -18.53 -18.64
C LYS A 213 -1.91 -19.26 -19.50
N GLU A 214 -3.07 -19.59 -18.91
CA GLU A 214 -4.17 -20.25 -19.63
C GLU A 214 -4.65 -19.37 -20.79
N LEU A 215 -4.84 -18.06 -20.57
CA LEU A 215 -5.26 -17.12 -21.62
C LEU A 215 -4.22 -17.02 -22.76
N LYS A 216 -2.93 -16.95 -22.43
CA LYS A 216 -1.85 -16.94 -23.44
C LYS A 216 -1.86 -18.22 -24.28
N GLN A 217 -2.07 -19.36 -23.65
CA GLN A 217 -2.16 -20.64 -24.38
C GLN A 217 -3.36 -20.67 -25.31
N GLU A 218 -4.55 -20.28 -24.85
CA GLU A 218 -5.75 -20.22 -25.70
C GLU A 218 -5.60 -19.27 -26.89
N LEU A 219 -4.95 -18.10 -26.69
CA LEU A 219 -4.68 -17.16 -27.76
C LEU A 219 -3.74 -17.76 -28.81
N SER A 220 -2.67 -18.45 -28.38
CA SER A 220 -1.74 -19.14 -29.27
C SER A 220 -2.45 -20.22 -30.10
N GLU A 221 -3.26 -21.06 -29.45
CA GLU A 221 -4.04 -22.08 -30.13
C GLU A 221 -5.04 -21.52 -31.15
N LYS A 222 -5.66 -20.37 -30.84
CA LYS A 222 -6.55 -19.68 -31.81
C LYS A 222 -5.78 -19.16 -33.02
N GLN A 223 -4.62 -18.51 -32.79
CA GLN A 223 -3.77 -18.02 -33.86
C GLN A 223 -3.29 -19.16 -34.79
N ASP A 224 -2.87 -20.28 -34.21
CA ASP A 224 -2.45 -21.46 -34.96
C ASP A 224 -3.59 -22.04 -35.82
N LYS A 225 -4.82 -22.08 -35.29
CA LYS A 225 -6.01 -22.51 -36.05
C LYS A 225 -6.32 -21.58 -37.20
N GLU A 226 -6.26 -20.26 -37.01
CA GLU A 226 -6.46 -19.27 -38.06
C GLU A 226 -5.42 -19.40 -39.20
N ILE A 227 -4.15 -19.59 -38.83
CA ILE A 227 -3.09 -19.81 -39.80
C ILE A 227 -3.33 -21.08 -40.61
N ARG A 228 -3.71 -22.19 -39.97
CA ARG A 228 -4.03 -23.45 -40.65
C ARG A 228 -5.21 -23.29 -41.60
N ILE A 229 -6.25 -22.57 -41.23
CA ILE A 229 -7.41 -22.29 -42.08
C ILE A 229 -6.95 -21.54 -43.34
N LYS A 230 -6.18 -20.45 -43.17
CA LYS A 230 -5.65 -19.68 -44.32
C LYS A 230 -4.78 -20.52 -45.25
N ILE A 231 -3.96 -21.42 -44.74
CA ILE A 231 -3.14 -22.32 -45.55
C ILE A 231 -4.05 -23.25 -46.40
N ILE A 232 -5.07 -23.85 -45.77
CA ILE A 232 -6.02 -24.73 -46.45
C ILE A 232 -6.81 -24.00 -47.54
N GLU A 233 -7.23 -22.77 -47.28
CA GLU A 233 -7.93 -21.92 -48.24
C GLU A 233 -7.05 -21.62 -49.47
N ASN A 234 -5.82 -21.16 -49.23
CA ASN A 234 -4.83 -20.90 -50.29
C ASN A 234 -4.52 -22.15 -51.12
N GLU A 235 -4.40 -23.34 -50.52
CA GLU A 235 -4.19 -24.59 -51.23
C GLU A 235 -5.40 -24.98 -52.12
N ARG A 236 -6.62 -24.71 -51.64
CA ARG A 236 -7.86 -24.94 -52.42
C ARG A 236 -7.94 -24.00 -53.63
N GLU A 237 -7.63 -22.71 -53.44
CA GLU A 237 -7.60 -21.73 -54.52
C GLU A 237 -6.56 -22.12 -55.59
N ASN A 238 -5.36 -22.49 -55.21
CA ASN A 238 -4.29 -22.91 -56.12
C ASN A 238 -4.68 -24.17 -56.89
N LYS A 239 -5.35 -25.17 -56.29
CA LYS A 239 -5.87 -26.35 -56.97
C LYS A 239 -6.97 -26.02 -57.98
N ASN A 240 -7.82 -25.03 -57.69
CA ASN A 240 -8.86 -24.58 -58.58
C ASN A 240 -8.29 -23.83 -59.81
N ILE A 241 -7.28 -23.00 -59.62
CA ILE A 241 -6.55 -22.31 -60.69
C ILE A 241 -5.89 -23.33 -61.61
N GLY A 242 -5.19 -24.35 -61.08
CA GLY A 242 -4.55 -25.41 -61.88
C GLY A 242 -5.54 -26.27 -62.67
N ARG A 243 -6.76 -26.46 -62.20
CA ARG A 243 -7.83 -27.18 -62.95
C ARG A 243 -8.40 -26.32 -64.05
N ASN A 244 -8.49 -25.00 -63.90
CA ASN A 244 -9.01 -24.12 -64.95
C ASN A 244 -8.00 -23.90 -66.08
N THR A 245 -6.71 -23.83 -65.78
CA THR A 245 -5.66 -23.73 -66.84
C THR A 245 -5.55 -24.98 -67.68
N SER A 246 -5.76 -26.17 -67.11
CA SER A 246 -5.76 -27.42 -67.83
C SER A 246 -7.01 -27.65 -68.74
N ARG A 247 -8.08 -26.86 -68.51
CA ARG A 247 -9.29 -26.87 -69.35
C ARG A 247 -9.23 -25.93 -70.57
N ILE A 248 -8.35 -24.91 -70.53
CA ILE A 248 -8.19 -23.91 -71.58
C ILE A 248 -7.17 -24.40 -72.63
N SER A 249 -6.37 -25.43 -72.36
CA SER A 249 -5.33 -25.98 -73.22
C SER A 249 -5.79 -27.25 -74.00
N ARG A 250 -7.08 -27.51 -74.09
CA ARG A 250 -7.70 -28.49 -74.93
C ARG A 250 -8.68 -27.84 -75.90
#